data_49fde0185b0b6173f9374adbf50c8833
#
_entry.id   49fde0185b0b6173f9374adbf50c8833
#
_cell.length_a   1.000
_cell.length_b   1.000
_cell.length_c   1.000
_cell.angle_alpha   90.00
_cell.angle_beta   90.00
_cell.angle_gamma   90.00
#
_symmetry.space_group_name_H-M   'P 1'
#
loop_
_entity.id
_entity.type
_entity.pdbx_description
1 polymer ?
#
loop_
_entity_poly.entity_id
_entity_poly.type
_entity_poly.pdbx_seq_one_letter_code
_entity_poly.pdbx_strand_id
1 'polypeptide(L)'
;MTRLVVPGLERERLRAIVRREVVRLMELALSTDDEVLRDAAVRHAVTLCRRTRTRMPRAYAKLICRKCLSLYRFSEGSRFRVRSGRGKRVVVTCGRCGALNRIPVEP
;
A
#
# COMPACT_ATOMS: atom_id res chain seq x y z
N MET A 1 28.76 -23.32 -8.68
CA MET A 1 27.99 -22.96 -9.85
C MET A 1 28.02 -21.45 -10.03
N THR A 2 28.70 -20.97 -11.07
CA THR A 2 28.87 -19.54 -11.26
C THR A 2 27.61 -18.96 -11.87
N ARG A 3 27.01 -18.03 -11.19
CA ARG A 3 25.82 -17.39 -11.62
C ARG A 3 26.16 -16.11 -12.38
N LEU A 4 25.80 -16.06 -13.64
CA LEU A 4 25.92 -14.82 -14.39
C LEU A 4 24.88 -13.83 -13.89
N VAL A 5 25.36 -12.82 -13.19
CA VAL A 5 24.50 -11.79 -12.62
C VAL A 5 24.62 -10.53 -13.48
N VAL A 6 23.53 -10.17 -14.14
CA VAL A 6 23.39 -8.84 -14.72
C VAL A 6 22.61 -8.01 -13.71
N PRO A 7 23.24 -7.06 -12.99
CA PRO A 7 22.60 -6.38 -11.86
C PRO A 7 21.26 -5.74 -12.17
N GLY A 8 21.12 -5.11 -13.31
CA GLY A 8 19.86 -4.49 -13.73
C GLY A 8 18.75 -5.50 -13.97
N LEU A 9 19.07 -6.60 -14.65
CA LEU A 9 18.12 -7.64 -14.99
C LEU A 9 17.62 -8.40 -13.74
N GLU A 10 18.50 -8.67 -12.80
CA GLU A 10 18.12 -9.33 -11.55
C GLU A 10 17.22 -8.46 -10.69
N ARG A 11 17.49 -7.16 -10.64
CA ARG A 11 16.63 -6.21 -9.92
C ARG A 11 15.23 -6.19 -10.51
N GLU A 12 15.12 -6.18 -11.82
CA GLU A 12 13.82 -6.19 -12.49
C GLU A 12 13.05 -7.48 -12.23
N ARG A 13 13.74 -8.62 -12.27
CA ARG A 13 13.14 -9.92 -11.93
C ARG A 13 12.66 -9.95 -10.50
N LEU A 14 13.49 -9.49 -9.57
CA LEU A 14 13.13 -9.41 -8.17
C LEU A 14 11.92 -8.51 -7.96
N ARG A 15 11.92 -7.33 -8.58
CA ARG A 15 10.78 -6.41 -8.49
C ARG A 15 9.50 -7.01 -9.06
N ALA A 16 9.61 -7.75 -10.16
CA ALA A 16 8.45 -8.41 -10.75
C ALA A 16 7.87 -9.47 -9.81
N ILE A 17 8.73 -10.26 -9.17
CA ILE A 17 8.32 -11.26 -8.19
C ILE A 17 7.68 -10.58 -6.97
N VAL A 18 8.31 -9.53 -6.48
CA VAL A 18 7.80 -8.77 -5.33
C VAL A 18 6.45 -8.15 -5.63
N ARG A 19 6.28 -7.52 -6.79
CA ARG A 19 5.00 -6.93 -7.17
C ARG A 19 3.89 -7.97 -7.22
N ARG A 20 4.19 -9.13 -7.77
CA ARG A 20 3.23 -10.24 -7.84
C ARG A 20 2.81 -10.68 -6.45
N GLU A 21 3.76 -10.82 -5.54
CA GLU A 21 3.49 -11.20 -4.17
C GLU A 21 2.73 -10.10 -3.42
N VAL A 22 3.09 -8.84 -3.62
CA VAL A 22 2.40 -7.70 -3.02
C VAL A 22 0.94 -7.66 -3.48
N VAL A 23 0.69 -7.83 -4.77
CA VAL A 23 -0.68 -7.87 -5.30
C VAL A 23 -1.47 -9.00 -4.65
N ARG A 24 -0.87 -10.18 -4.54
CA ARG A 24 -1.52 -11.34 -3.90
C ARG A 24 -1.88 -11.04 -2.45
N LEU A 25 -0.96 -10.45 -1.70
CA LEU A 25 -1.20 -10.08 -0.29
C LEU A 25 -2.28 -9.01 -0.16
N MET A 26 -2.27 -8.00 -1.02
CA MET A 26 -3.27 -6.94 -0.98
C MET A 26 -4.66 -7.44 -1.38
N GLU A 27 -4.75 -8.32 -2.37
CA GLU A 27 -6.01 -8.94 -2.73
C GLU A 27 -6.57 -9.80 -1.59
N LEU A 28 -5.69 -10.54 -0.92
CA LEU A 28 -6.07 -11.29 0.28
C LEU A 28 -6.61 -10.35 1.36
N ALA A 29 -5.90 -9.24 1.63
CA ALA A 29 -6.30 -8.28 2.62
C ALA A 29 -7.66 -7.64 2.31
N LEU A 30 -7.94 -7.38 1.04
CA LEU A 30 -9.19 -6.77 0.60
C LEU A 30 -10.36 -7.74 0.58
N SER A 31 -10.09 -9.04 0.48
CA SER A 31 -11.14 -10.06 0.38
C SER A 31 -11.47 -10.76 1.68
N THR A 32 -10.59 -10.68 2.69
CA THR A 32 -10.82 -11.37 3.97
C THR A 32 -11.65 -10.52 4.93
N ASP A 33 -12.49 -11.20 5.71
CA ASP A 33 -13.21 -10.58 6.82
C ASP A 33 -12.43 -10.66 8.14
N ASP A 34 -11.37 -11.43 8.17
CA ASP A 34 -10.52 -11.58 9.34
C ASP A 34 -9.59 -10.37 9.48
N GLU A 35 -9.82 -9.58 10.50
CA GLU A 35 -9.06 -8.35 10.76
C GLU A 35 -7.58 -8.64 11.04
N VAL A 36 -7.28 -9.68 11.77
CA VAL A 36 -5.90 -10.05 12.10
C VAL A 36 -5.14 -10.46 10.84
N LEU A 37 -5.77 -11.28 10.00
CA LEU A 37 -5.18 -11.70 8.73
C LEU A 37 -4.98 -10.51 7.80
N ARG A 38 -5.96 -9.62 7.75
CA ARG A 38 -5.87 -8.41 6.92
C ARG A 38 -4.69 -7.55 7.32
N ASP A 39 -4.55 -7.24 8.61
CA ASP A 39 -3.46 -6.41 9.11
C ASP A 39 -2.11 -7.07 8.85
N ALA A 40 -2.01 -8.37 9.06
CA ALA A 40 -0.78 -9.12 8.81
C ALA A 40 -0.40 -9.07 7.32
N ALA A 41 -1.37 -9.25 6.42
CA ALA A 41 -1.13 -9.22 4.99
C ALA A 41 -0.65 -7.84 4.53
N VAL A 42 -1.29 -6.77 5.00
CA VAL A 42 -0.89 -5.38 4.66
C VAL A 42 0.51 -5.08 5.16
N ARG A 43 0.81 -5.41 6.41
CA ARG A 43 2.15 -5.18 6.98
C ARG A 43 3.21 -5.97 6.24
N HIS A 44 2.93 -7.20 5.89
CA HIS A 44 3.85 -8.02 5.12
C HIS A 44 4.12 -7.41 3.75
N ALA A 45 3.07 -6.97 3.06
CA ALA A 45 3.20 -6.32 1.75
C ALA A 45 4.05 -5.05 1.84
N VAL A 46 3.80 -4.18 2.82
CA VAL A 46 4.56 -2.95 3.03
C VAL A 46 6.02 -3.24 3.37
N THR A 47 6.26 -4.19 4.26
CA THR A 47 7.62 -4.59 4.64
C THR A 47 8.39 -5.13 3.44
N LEU A 48 7.74 -5.95 2.63
CA LEU A 48 8.34 -6.51 1.43
C LEU A 48 8.75 -5.41 0.44
N CYS A 49 7.87 -4.43 0.24
CA CYS A 49 8.16 -3.27 -0.59
C CYS A 49 9.36 -2.48 -0.06
N ARG A 50 9.41 -2.23 1.24
CA ARG A 50 10.50 -1.47 1.86
C ARG A 50 11.84 -2.19 1.77
N ARG A 51 11.86 -3.49 2.05
CA ARG A 51 13.10 -4.29 2.02
C ARG A 51 13.69 -4.42 0.63
N THR A 52 12.85 -4.46 -0.38
CA THR A 52 13.28 -4.64 -1.76
C THR A 52 13.33 -3.33 -2.54
N ARG A 53 13.04 -2.20 -1.90
CA ARG A 53 12.95 -0.88 -2.51
C ARG A 53 12.02 -0.88 -3.72
N THR A 54 10.93 -1.63 -3.61
CA THR A 54 9.88 -1.69 -4.62
C THR A 54 8.72 -0.83 -4.16
N ARG A 55 8.14 -0.05 -5.06
CA ARG A 55 6.99 0.79 -4.72
C ARG A 55 5.73 -0.04 -4.63
N MET A 56 4.90 0.25 -3.64
CA MET A 56 3.56 -0.29 -3.57
C MET A 56 2.76 0.21 -4.79
N PRO A 57 2.02 -0.66 -5.49
CA PRO A 57 1.14 -0.20 -6.58
C PRO A 57 0.22 0.92 -6.11
N ARG A 58 0.05 1.95 -6.93
CA ARG A 58 -0.70 3.17 -6.54
C ARG A 58 -2.13 2.86 -6.11
N ALA A 59 -2.76 1.91 -6.77
CA ALA A 59 -4.13 1.50 -6.43
C ALA A 59 -4.24 1.04 -4.98
N TYR A 60 -3.24 0.33 -4.48
CA TYR A 60 -3.21 -0.17 -3.10
C TYR A 60 -2.64 0.86 -2.12
N ALA A 61 -1.64 1.63 -2.55
CA ALA A 61 -1.02 2.64 -1.71
C ALA A 61 -2.02 3.67 -1.19
N LYS A 62 -3.01 4.01 -2.00
CA LYS A 62 -4.07 4.94 -1.63
C LYS A 62 -5.01 4.41 -0.55
N LEU A 63 -5.04 3.11 -0.35
CA LEU A 63 -5.92 2.45 0.61
C LEU A 63 -5.28 2.23 1.96
N ILE A 64 -4.00 2.51 2.11
CA ILE A 64 -3.21 2.22 3.31
C ILE A 64 -2.86 3.51 4.04
N CYS A 65 -3.12 3.55 5.35
CA CYS A 65 -2.66 4.65 6.20
C CYS A 65 -1.13 4.60 6.33
N ARG A 66 -0.48 5.70 6.05
CA ARG A 66 0.99 5.78 6.09
C ARG A 66 1.56 5.69 7.50
N LYS A 67 0.76 6.02 8.51
CA LYS A 67 1.21 6.01 9.90
C LYS A 67 1.05 4.66 10.57
N CYS A 68 -0.15 4.09 10.55
CA CYS A 68 -0.42 2.81 11.22
C CYS A 68 -0.35 1.59 10.30
N LEU A 69 -0.18 1.79 9.00
CA LEU A 69 -0.08 0.75 7.98
C LEU A 69 -1.30 -0.19 7.95
N SER A 70 -2.47 0.35 8.21
CA SER A 70 -3.75 -0.38 8.12
C SER A 70 -4.53 0.13 6.93
N LEU A 71 -5.38 -0.73 6.39
CA LEU A 71 -6.33 -0.31 5.36
C LEU A 71 -7.35 0.66 5.96
N TYR A 72 -7.71 1.69 5.21
CA TYR A 72 -8.79 2.58 5.63
C TYR A 72 -10.11 1.82 5.65
N ARG A 73 -10.88 2.03 6.69
CA ARG A 73 -12.18 1.41 6.87
C ARG A 73 -13.22 2.47 7.14
N PHE A 74 -14.00 2.77 6.13
CA PHE A 74 -15.04 3.79 6.23
C PHE A 74 -16.17 3.36 7.16
N SER A 75 -16.41 2.07 7.29
CA SER A 75 -17.35 1.50 8.25
C SER A 75 -16.86 1.61 9.70
N GLU A 76 -15.57 1.80 9.92
CA GLU A 76 -14.94 1.86 11.24
C GLU A 76 -14.39 3.24 11.58
N GLY A 77 -14.93 4.29 10.96
CA GLY A 77 -14.61 5.67 11.31
C GLY A 77 -13.61 6.37 10.42
N SER A 78 -13.07 5.71 9.40
CA SER A 78 -12.24 6.40 8.41
C SER A 78 -13.11 7.32 7.57
N ARG A 79 -12.63 8.53 7.32
CA ARG A 79 -13.36 9.55 6.55
C ARG A 79 -12.50 10.14 5.48
N PHE A 80 -13.10 10.58 4.40
CA PHE A 80 -12.39 11.31 3.36
C PHE A 80 -13.10 12.62 3.03
N ARG A 81 -12.32 13.60 2.63
CA ARG A 81 -12.81 14.91 2.16
C ARG A 81 -12.07 15.29 0.89
N VAL A 82 -12.80 15.86 -0.03
CA VAL A 82 -12.20 16.46 -1.23
C VAL A 82 -11.91 17.93 -0.95
N ARG A 83 -10.69 18.34 -1.16
CA ARG A 83 -10.25 19.73 -0.99
C ARG A 83 -9.79 20.29 -2.33
N SER A 84 -10.19 21.52 -2.63
CA SER A 84 -9.87 22.20 -3.89
C SER A 84 -9.21 23.56 -3.63
N GLY A 85 -8.12 23.58 -2.94
CA GLY A 85 -7.37 24.82 -2.72
C GLY A 85 -6.29 24.98 -3.78
N ARG A 86 -5.10 24.50 -3.45
CA ARG A 86 -3.94 24.47 -4.35
C ARG A 86 -3.87 23.14 -5.10
N GLY A 87 -4.88 22.86 -5.93
CA GLY A 87 -5.03 21.59 -6.60
C GLY A 87 -5.98 20.66 -5.84
N LYS A 88 -6.65 19.79 -6.57
CA LYS A 88 -7.59 18.85 -5.99
C LYS A 88 -6.84 17.76 -5.25
N ARG A 89 -7.25 17.51 -4.03
CA ARG A 89 -6.71 16.44 -3.20
C ARG A 89 -7.79 15.82 -2.34
N VAL A 90 -7.61 14.57 -2.03
CA VAL A 90 -8.47 13.86 -1.07
C VAL A 90 -7.71 13.78 0.24
N VAL A 91 -8.34 14.23 1.32
CA VAL A 91 -7.79 14.10 2.67
C VAL A 91 -8.52 12.96 3.35
N VAL A 92 -7.78 11.93 3.74
CA VAL A 92 -8.33 10.77 4.42
C VAL A 92 -7.92 10.80 5.88
N THR A 93 -8.90 10.71 6.77
CA THR A 93 -8.66 10.55 8.20
C THR A 93 -8.75 9.07 8.54
N CYS A 94 -7.66 8.51 9.06
CA CYS A 94 -7.66 7.11 9.48
C CYS A 94 -8.52 6.93 10.73
N GLY A 95 -9.47 6.01 10.68
CA GLY A 95 -10.35 5.73 11.83
C GLY A 95 -9.64 5.05 12.99
N ARG A 96 -8.45 4.51 12.75
CA ARG A 96 -7.69 3.77 13.76
C ARG A 96 -6.71 4.64 14.54
N CYS A 97 -5.91 5.43 13.84
CA CYS A 97 -4.86 6.26 14.46
C CYS A 97 -5.13 7.76 14.40
N GLY A 98 -6.17 8.18 13.69
CA GLY A 98 -6.53 9.59 13.54
C GLY A 98 -5.62 10.38 12.60
N ALA A 99 -4.65 9.75 11.95
CA ALA A 99 -3.73 10.43 11.06
C ALA A 99 -4.44 10.95 9.80
N LEU A 100 -4.02 12.13 9.36
CA LEU A 100 -4.48 12.71 8.10
C LEU A 100 -3.51 12.36 7.00
N ASN A 101 -4.04 11.78 5.93
CA ASN A 101 -3.25 11.45 4.74
C ASN A 101 -3.81 12.20 3.54
N ARG A 102 -2.93 12.80 2.76
CA ARG A 102 -3.31 13.56 1.58
C ARG A 102 -2.98 12.77 0.33
N ILE A 103 -3.98 12.61 -0.52
CA ILE A 103 -3.85 11.90 -1.78
C ILE A 103 -4.11 12.91 -2.89
N PRO A 104 -3.10 13.26 -3.71
CA PRO A 104 -3.33 14.15 -4.83
C PRO A 104 -4.24 13.50 -5.87
N VAL A 105 -5.21 14.27 -6.35
CA VAL A 105 -6.06 13.84 -7.46
C VAL A 105 -5.37 14.34 -8.72
N GLU A 106 -4.94 13.44 -9.55
CA GLU A 106 -4.32 13.81 -10.81
C GLU A 106 -5.35 14.33 -11.79
N PRO A 107 -4.97 15.38 -12.54
CA PRO A 107 -5.83 15.89 -13.59
C PRO A 107 -6.02 14.88 -14.71
#